data_1e2c29fcceda2ffca2f6e03e56f9b3c4
#
_entry.id   1e2c29fcceda2ffca2f6e03e56f9b3c4
#
_cell.length_a   1.000
_cell.length_b   1.000
_cell.length_c   1.000
_cell.angle_alpha   90.00
_cell.angle_beta   90.00
_cell.angle_gamma   90.00
#
_symmetry.space_group_name_H-M   'P 1'
#
loop_
_entity.id
_entity.type
_entity.pdbx_description
1 polymer ?
#
loop_
_entity_poly.entity_id
_entity_poly.type
_entity_poly.pdbx_seq_one_letter_code
_entity_poly.pdbx_strand_id
1 'polypeptide(L)'
;KTPVEEFDALAAQGTTVYDISGRCGVYAKTDIQPLLNQGVKKSDLALSSFHAIAKQTIGGLAQGLSIEKPVVFEGGPLTFNRTLVRVFAERLDLRPEEILSPDRPELLIACGAARAAVKLFSKEEALATADGLLDRIEKVRAAREEAKKQSEAGNGDEMAEGTFRSRPFFADQAAQTEFQERHRKKKKKTVYPQSG
;
A
#
# COMPACT_ATOMS: atom_id res chain seq x y z
N LYS A 1 -13.16 -11.95 -7.02
CA LYS A 1 -12.35 -11.08 -6.16
C LYS A 1 -12.12 -11.80 -4.84
N THR A 2 -10.90 -11.73 -4.29
CA THR A 2 -10.58 -12.29 -2.97
C THR A 2 -10.48 -11.11 -2.00
N PRO A 3 -11.16 -11.14 -0.86
CA PRO A 3 -11.01 -10.14 0.19
C PRO A 3 -9.55 -10.09 0.68
N VAL A 4 -9.11 -8.91 1.14
CA VAL A 4 -7.72 -8.72 1.58
C VAL A 4 -7.42 -9.58 2.82
N GLU A 5 -8.40 -9.76 3.67
CA GLU A 5 -8.34 -10.55 4.91
C GLU A 5 -8.12 -12.04 4.65
N GLU A 6 -8.58 -12.53 3.50
CA GLU A 6 -8.44 -13.94 3.10
C GLU A 6 -7.17 -14.21 2.26
N PHE A 7 -6.46 -13.16 1.87
CA PHE A 7 -5.37 -13.27 0.90
C PHE A 7 -4.18 -14.08 1.46
N ASP A 8 -3.83 -13.89 2.71
CA ASP A 8 -2.74 -14.65 3.37
C ASP A 8 -3.07 -16.15 3.46
N ALA A 9 -4.29 -16.48 3.88
CA ALA A 9 -4.76 -17.87 3.96
C ALA A 9 -4.81 -18.54 2.58
N LEU A 10 -5.16 -17.78 1.53
CA LEU A 10 -5.11 -18.26 0.15
C LEU A 10 -3.66 -18.53 -0.30
N ALA A 11 -2.75 -17.59 -0.04
CA ALA A 11 -1.34 -17.72 -0.39
C ALA A 11 -0.66 -18.90 0.34
N ALA A 12 -1.06 -19.16 1.58
CA ALA A 12 -0.55 -20.29 2.37
C ALA A 12 -0.84 -21.67 1.73
N GLN A 13 -1.88 -21.78 0.89
CA GLN A 13 -2.25 -22.98 0.16
C GLN A 13 -1.52 -23.12 -1.19
N GLY A 14 -0.76 -22.12 -1.60
CA GLY A 14 0.02 -22.15 -2.83
C GLY A 14 1.20 -23.11 -2.73
N THR A 15 1.49 -23.78 -3.83
CA THR A 15 2.58 -24.78 -3.95
C THR A 15 3.54 -24.46 -5.09
N THR A 16 3.12 -23.61 -6.03
CA THR A 16 3.92 -23.26 -7.21
C THR A 16 4.08 -21.75 -7.28
N VAL A 17 5.31 -21.31 -7.54
CA VAL A 17 5.65 -19.88 -7.68
C VAL A 17 5.91 -19.56 -9.14
N TYR A 18 5.18 -18.59 -9.65
CA TYR A 18 5.30 -18.03 -11.00
C TYR A 18 6.02 -16.68 -10.94
N ASP A 19 6.74 -16.34 -12.01
CA ASP A 19 7.40 -15.03 -12.09
C ASP A 19 6.37 -13.94 -12.38
N ILE A 20 6.16 -13.09 -11.38
CA ILE A 20 5.22 -11.96 -11.42
C ILE A 20 6.00 -10.69 -11.07
N SER A 21 5.73 -9.61 -11.79
CA SER A 21 6.34 -8.31 -11.50
C SER A 21 5.91 -7.77 -10.14
N GLY A 22 6.89 -7.44 -9.31
CA GLY A 22 6.67 -6.76 -8.02
C GLY A 22 6.61 -5.23 -8.12
N ARG A 23 6.75 -4.63 -9.30
CA ARG A 23 6.90 -3.17 -9.46
C ARG A 23 5.64 -2.39 -9.08
N CYS A 24 4.49 -2.72 -9.68
CA CYS A 24 3.21 -2.11 -9.33
C CYS A 24 2.06 -3.01 -9.78
N GLY A 25 0.83 -2.71 -9.28
CA GLY A 25 -0.35 -3.50 -9.57
C GLY A 25 -0.73 -3.60 -11.06
N VAL A 26 -0.36 -2.62 -11.89
CA VAL A 26 -0.61 -2.65 -13.34
C VAL A 26 0.25 -3.74 -13.99
N TYR A 27 1.56 -3.75 -13.74
CA TYR A 27 2.46 -4.78 -14.26
C TYR A 27 2.10 -6.16 -13.71
N ALA A 28 1.86 -6.26 -12.40
CA ALA A 28 1.44 -7.52 -11.79
C ALA A 28 0.16 -8.07 -12.44
N LYS A 29 -0.83 -7.21 -12.73
CA LYS A 29 -2.06 -7.62 -13.42
C LYS A 29 -1.78 -8.13 -14.83
N THR A 30 -0.85 -7.51 -15.55
CA THR A 30 -0.47 -7.95 -16.91
C THR A 30 0.15 -9.34 -16.87
N ASP A 31 0.95 -9.67 -15.85
CA ASP A 31 1.56 -10.99 -15.71
C ASP A 31 0.57 -12.04 -15.19
N ILE A 32 -0.30 -11.65 -14.26
CA ILE A 32 -1.30 -12.54 -13.65
C ILE A 32 -2.40 -12.95 -14.63
N GLN A 33 -2.84 -12.03 -15.50
CA GLN A 33 -4.00 -12.30 -16.38
C GLN A 33 -3.79 -13.49 -17.32
N PRO A 34 -2.64 -13.65 -18.01
CA PRO A 34 -2.36 -14.83 -18.82
C PRO A 34 -2.35 -16.12 -18.00
N LEU A 35 -1.80 -16.10 -16.81
CA LEU A 35 -1.72 -17.26 -15.90
C LEU A 35 -3.13 -17.69 -15.45
N LEU A 36 -4.02 -16.73 -15.15
CA LEU A 36 -5.42 -17.02 -14.87
C LEU A 36 -6.13 -17.66 -16.07
N ASN A 37 -5.88 -17.16 -17.27
CA ASN A 37 -6.47 -17.71 -18.51
C ASN A 37 -5.96 -19.14 -18.80
N GLN A 38 -4.77 -19.49 -18.33
CA GLN A 38 -4.21 -20.84 -18.40
C GLN A 38 -4.73 -21.77 -17.29
N GLY A 39 -5.59 -21.27 -16.39
CA GLY A 39 -6.18 -22.08 -15.31
C GLY A 39 -5.27 -22.26 -14.10
N VAL A 40 -4.23 -21.42 -13.94
CA VAL A 40 -3.37 -21.45 -12.74
C VAL A 40 -4.19 -21.18 -11.49
N LYS A 41 -3.94 -21.94 -10.42
CA LYS A 41 -4.66 -21.82 -9.17
C LYS A 41 -4.46 -20.43 -8.54
N LYS A 42 -5.52 -19.86 -8.00
CA LYS A 42 -5.47 -18.56 -7.32
C LYS A 42 -4.52 -18.55 -6.11
N SER A 43 -4.39 -19.70 -5.41
CA SER A 43 -3.44 -19.87 -4.31
C SER A 43 -1.99 -19.71 -4.77
N ASP A 44 -1.64 -20.29 -5.92
CA ASP A 44 -0.30 -20.19 -6.47
C ASP A 44 0.00 -18.75 -6.93
N LEU A 45 -0.99 -18.05 -7.50
CA LEU A 45 -0.84 -16.64 -7.89
C LEU A 45 -0.72 -15.73 -6.67
N ALA A 46 -1.44 -16.02 -5.58
CA ALA A 46 -1.32 -15.27 -4.33
C ALA A 46 0.06 -15.47 -3.70
N LEU A 47 0.56 -16.71 -3.63
CA LEU A 47 1.91 -17.02 -3.17
C LEU A 47 2.97 -16.35 -4.05
N SER A 48 2.81 -16.42 -5.38
CA SER A 48 3.71 -15.77 -6.34
C SER A 48 3.77 -14.25 -6.15
N SER A 49 2.63 -13.63 -5.83
CA SER A 49 2.58 -12.20 -5.52
C SER A 49 3.39 -11.85 -4.28
N PHE A 50 3.35 -12.69 -3.23
CA PHE A 50 4.19 -12.50 -2.04
C PHE A 50 5.68 -12.65 -2.36
N HIS A 51 6.06 -13.63 -3.18
CA HIS A 51 7.43 -13.77 -3.65
C HIS A 51 7.90 -12.56 -4.49
N ALA A 52 7.02 -12.01 -5.33
CA ALA A 52 7.30 -10.80 -6.11
C ALA A 52 7.52 -9.57 -5.22
N ILE A 53 6.66 -9.38 -4.19
CA ILE A 53 6.78 -8.31 -3.20
C ILE A 53 8.09 -8.44 -2.42
N ALA A 54 8.40 -9.63 -1.90
CA ALA A 54 9.63 -9.86 -1.15
C ALA A 54 10.88 -9.60 -2.01
N LYS A 55 10.92 -10.13 -3.25
CA LYS A 55 12.00 -9.89 -4.21
C LYS A 55 12.21 -8.39 -4.46
N GLN A 56 11.14 -7.66 -4.72
CA GLN A 56 11.18 -6.23 -5.01
C GLN A 56 11.61 -5.41 -3.79
N THR A 57 11.10 -5.76 -2.60
CA THR A 57 11.42 -5.07 -1.36
C THR A 57 12.89 -5.26 -1.00
N ILE A 58 13.38 -6.48 -1.00
CA ILE A 58 14.79 -6.78 -0.71
C ILE A 58 15.69 -6.08 -1.72
N GLY A 59 15.42 -6.23 -3.03
CA GLY A 59 16.23 -5.59 -4.06
C GLY A 59 16.22 -4.06 -4.02
N GLY A 60 15.07 -3.46 -3.68
CA GLY A 60 14.92 -2.01 -3.59
C GLY A 60 15.54 -1.40 -2.33
N LEU A 61 15.45 -2.08 -1.19
CA LEU A 61 15.93 -1.55 0.09
C LEU A 61 17.40 -1.89 0.34
N ALA A 62 17.80 -3.13 0.08
CA ALA A 62 19.18 -3.55 0.33
C ALA A 62 20.18 -2.92 -0.65
N GLN A 63 19.77 -2.62 -1.88
CA GLN A 63 20.63 -1.97 -2.90
C GLN A 63 22.02 -2.60 -3.01
N GLY A 64 22.09 -3.93 -2.88
CA GLY A 64 23.36 -4.68 -2.93
C GLY A 64 24.09 -4.80 -1.60
N LEU A 65 23.58 -4.20 -0.51
CA LEU A 65 24.14 -4.39 0.82
C LEU A 65 23.64 -5.70 1.44
N SER A 66 24.48 -6.31 2.27
CA SER A 66 24.09 -7.45 3.09
C SER A 66 23.08 -7.03 4.15
N ILE A 67 22.05 -7.83 4.35
CA ILE A 67 21.10 -7.63 5.43
C ILE A 67 21.65 -8.32 6.67
N GLU A 68 21.93 -7.52 7.70
CA GLU A 68 22.43 -8.02 8.97
C GLU A 68 21.33 -8.77 9.75
N LYS A 69 21.72 -9.83 10.44
CA LYS A 69 20.85 -10.65 11.28
C LYS A 69 21.08 -10.32 12.76
N PRO A 70 20.09 -10.36 13.64
CA PRO A 70 18.69 -10.77 13.39
C PRO A 70 17.85 -9.69 12.69
N VAL A 71 16.74 -10.11 12.04
CA VAL A 71 15.85 -9.25 11.26
C VAL A 71 14.53 -9.04 12.01
N VAL A 72 14.06 -7.79 12.06
CA VAL A 72 12.76 -7.41 12.61
C VAL A 72 11.77 -7.22 11.45
N PHE A 73 10.63 -7.87 11.55
CA PHE A 73 9.51 -7.64 10.64
C PHE A 73 8.48 -6.74 11.31
N GLU A 74 8.22 -5.55 10.73
CA GLU A 74 7.33 -4.54 11.31
C GLU A 74 6.36 -3.96 10.28
N GLY A 75 5.31 -3.30 10.79
CA GLY A 75 4.26 -2.69 9.98
C GLY A 75 3.12 -3.62 9.65
N GLY A 76 1.96 -3.04 9.28
CA GLY A 76 0.71 -3.76 9.07
C GLY A 76 0.81 -4.95 8.11
N PRO A 77 1.37 -4.80 6.89
CA PRO A 77 1.47 -5.91 5.96
C PRO A 77 2.20 -7.14 6.51
N LEU A 78 3.29 -6.95 7.26
CA LEU A 78 4.09 -8.03 7.83
C LEU A 78 3.51 -8.57 9.15
N THR A 79 2.70 -7.77 9.84
CA THR A 79 1.97 -8.23 11.03
C THR A 79 0.83 -9.17 10.68
N PHE A 80 0.05 -8.84 9.64
CA PHE A 80 -1.17 -9.56 9.31
C PHE A 80 -0.99 -10.67 8.27
N ASN A 81 0.14 -10.70 7.54
CA ASN A 81 0.41 -11.71 6.53
C ASN A 81 1.60 -12.61 6.94
N ARG A 82 1.31 -13.66 7.66
CA ARG A 82 2.34 -14.62 8.14
C ARG A 82 3.03 -15.35 6.99
N THR A 83 2.30 -15.65 5.93
CA THR A 83 2.86 -16.28 4.72
C THR A 83 3.85 -15.34 4.05
N LEU A 84 3.59 -14.02 4.04
CA LEU A 84 4.53 -13.04 3.52
C LEU A 84 5.83 -12.99 4.35
N VAL A 85 5.73 -13.03 5.68
CA VAL A 85 6.91 -13.10 6.57
C VAL A 85 7.72 -14.36 6.29
N ARG A 86 7.05 -15.52 6.13
CA ARG A 86 7.70 -16.78 5.76
C ARG A 86 8.46 -16.65 4.43
N VAL A 87 7.86 -16.04 3.40
CA VAL A 87 8.50 -15.82 2.10
C VAL A 87 9.74 -14.93 2.23
N PHE A 88 9.69 -13.89 3.08
CA PHE A 88 10.87 -13.07 3.37
C PHE A 88 11.95 -13.88 4.08
N ALA A 89 11.58 -14.67 5.08
CA ALA A 89 12.51 -15.50 5.84
C ALA A 89 13.23 -16.52 4.95
N GLU A 90 12.48 -17.18 4.06
CA GLU A 90 13.04 -18.13 3.07
C GLU A 90 14.02 -17.42 2.11
N ARG A 91 13.69 -16.22 1.63
CA ARG A 91 14.56 -15.47 0.71
C ARG A 91 15.82 -14.91 1.34
N LEU A 92 15.77 -14.61 2.63
CA LEU A 92 16.90 -14.08 3.40
C LEU A 92 17.67 -15.19 4.13
N ASP A 93 17.27 -16.46 3.93
CA ASP A 93 17.86 -17.60 4.61
C ASP A 93 17.94 -17.37 6.12
N LEU A 94 16.79 -17.00 6.73
CA LEU A 94 16.67 -16.75 8.15
C LEU A 94 16.28 -18.02 8.90
N ARG A 95 16.99 -18.31 9.99
CA ARG A 95 16.59 -19.29 10.97
C ARG A 95 15.55 -18.69 11.93
N PRO A 96 14.70 -19.49 12.59
CA PRO A 96 13.67 -18.96 13.49
C PRO A 96 14.21 -18.02 14.57
N GLU A 97 15.38 -18.29 15.13
CA GLU A 97 16.05 -17.45 16.13
C GLU A 97 16.61 -16.13 15.60
N GLU A 98 16.72 -15.98 14.29
CA GLU A 98 17.15 -14.76 13.62
C GLU A 98 15.97 -13.84 13.26
N ILE A 99 14.74 -14.25 13.58
CA ILE A 99 13.53 -13.47 13.36
C ILE A 99 13.08 -12.86 14.69
N LEU A 100 13.11 -11.54 14.75
CA LEU A 100 12.59 -10.80 15.90
C LEU A 100 11.16 -10.36 15.63
N SER A 101 10.25 -10.79 16.50
CA SER A 101 8.84 -10.42 16.45
C SER A 101 8.51 -9.60 17.71
N PRO A 102 8.55 -8.26 17.64
CA PRO A 102 8.17 -7.41 18.76
C PRO A 102 6.66 -7.51 19.03
N ASP A 103 6.27 -7.18 20.26
CA ASP A 103 4.85 -7.00 20.57
C ASP A 103 4.29 -5.84 19.76
N ARG A 104 3.15 -6.07 19.08
CA ARG A 104 2.44 -5.09 18.27
C ARG A 104 3.31 -4.43 17.20
N PRO A 105 3.89 -5.20 16.28
CA PRO A 105 4.83 -4.71 15.28
C PRO A 105 4.22 -3.66 14.35
N GLU A 106 2.90 -3.63 14.21
CA GLU A 106 2.15 -2.62 13.46
C GLU A 106 2.24 -1.21 14.07
N LEU A 107 2.56 -1.09 15.35
CA LEU A 107 2.67 0.19 16.06
C LEU A 107 4.11 0.63 16.30
N LEU A 108 5.10 -0.16 15.94
CA LEU A 108 6.50 0.09 16.31
C LEU A 108 6.99 1.46 15.84
N ILE A 109 6.68 1.83 14.59
CA ILE A 109 7.03 3.15 14.03
C ILE A 109 6.35 4.29 14.81
N ALA A 110 5.06 4.13 15.12
CA ALA A 110 4.33 5.15 15.88
C ALA A 110 4.89 5.30 17.30
N CYS A 111 5.21 4.19 17.96
CA CYS A 111 5.87 4.19 19.28
C CYS A 111 7.26 4.83 19.21
N GLY A 112 8.03 4.55 18.17
CA GLY A 112 9.33 5.17 17.92
C GLY A 112 9.21 6.69 17.75
N ALA A 113 8.25 7.15 16.94
CA ALA A 113 7.97 8.57 16.75
C ALA A 113 7.55 9.27 18.05
N ALA A 114 6.68 8.63 18.85
CA ALA A 114 6.26 9.16 20.14
C ALA A 114 7.47 9.29 21.12
N ARG A 115 8.32 8.29 21.16
CA ARG A 115 9.55 8.34 21.99
C ARG A 115 10.54 9.41 21.53
N ALA A 116 10.66 9.61 20.21
CA ALA A 116 11.47 10.67 19.65
C ALA A 116 10.92 12.05 20.00
N ALA A 117 9.60 12.24 19.90
CA ALA A 117 8.93 13.49 20.25
C ALA A 117 9.20 13.89 21.71
N VAL A 118 9.13 12.95 22.66
CA VAL A 118 9.47 13.20 24.08
C VAL A 118 10.91 13.67 24.27
N LYS A 119 11.84 13.28 23.39
CA LYS A 119 13.25 13.71 23.46
C LYS A 119 13.51 15.04 22.76
N LEU A 120 12.74 15.37 21.75
CA LEU A 120 12.95 16.53 20.88
C LEU A 120 12.14 17.76 21.30
N PHE A 121 11.01 17.55 21.99
CA PHE A 121 10.08 18.60 22.40
C PHE A 121 9.94 18.63 23.91
N SER A 122 9.55 19.78 24.49
CA SER A 122 9.11 19.83 25.87
C SER A 122 7.85 18.99 26.08
N LYS A 123 7.62 18.54 27.31
CA LYS A 123 6.43 17.74 27.65
C LYS A 123 5.14 18.50 27.34
N GLU A 124 5.12 19.82 27.60
CA GLU A 124 3.99 20.69 27.36
C GLU A 124 3.67 20.82 25.86
N GLU A 125 4.68 21.01 25.02
CA GLU A 125 4.52 21.07 23.55
C GLU A 125 4.03 19.74 22.99
N ALA A 126 4.58 18.61 23.46
CA ALA A 126 4.16 17.28 23.02
C ALA A 126 2.70 16.97 23.38
N LEU A 127 2.27 17.32 24.61
CA LEU A 127 0.89 17.12 25.06
C LEU A 127 -0.09 18.02 24.30
N ALA A 128 0.22 19.31 24.14
CA ALA A 128 -0.64 20.24 23.40
C ALA A 128 -0.83 19.79 21.94
N THR A 129 0.21 19.24 21.31
CA THR A 129 0.12 18.69 19.95
C THR A 129 -0.72 17.40 19.90
N ALA A 130 -0.59 16.54 20.90
CA ALA A 130 -1.34 15.30 20.98
C ALA A 130 -2.84 15.56 21.18
N ASP A 131 -3.19 16.46 22.10
CA ASP A 131 -4.58 16.85 22.37
C ASP A 131 -5.22 17.49 21.14
N GLY A 132 -4.55 18.42 20.48
CA GLY A 132 -5.02 19.02 19.23
C GLY A 132 -5.20 18.00 18.09
N LEU A 133 -4.37 16.94 18.03
CA LEU A 133 -4.54 15.87 17.06
C LEU A 133 -5.73 14.98 17.38
N LEU A 134 -5.93 14.63 18.64
CA LEU A 134 -7.09 13.85 19.09
C LEU A 134 -8.40 14.56 18.78
N ASP A 135 -8.52 15.85 19.10
CA ASP A 135 -9.67 16.67 18.76
C ASP A 135 -9.97 16.68 17.25
N ARG A 136 -8.92 16.74 16.41
CA ARG A 136 -9.08 16.69 14.97
C ARG A 136 -9.56 15.31 14.48
N ILE A 137 -9.05 14.24 15.07
CA ILE A 137 -9.46 12.86 14.76
C ILE A 137 -10.93 12.66 15.14
N GLU A 138 -11.36 13.13 16.30
CA GLU A 138 -12.75 13.04 16.75
C GLU A 138 -13.70 13.81 15.84
N LYS A 139 -13.34 15.03 15.44
CA LYS A 139 -14.11 15.83 14.48
C LYS A 139 -14.26 15.15 13.13
N VAL A 140 -13.17 14.54 12.63
CA VAL A 140 -13.21 13.80 11.34
C VAL A 140 -14.06 12.54 11.46
N ARG A 141 -14.00 11.82 12.60
CA ARG A 141 -14.84 10.64 12.84
C ARG A 141 -16.32 11.02 12.90
N ALA A 142 -16.67 12.05 13.67
CA ALA A 142 -18.04 12.54 13.77
C ALA A 142 -18.60 12.94 12.39
N ALA A 143 -17.84 13.71 11.61
CA ALA A 143 -18.23 14.11 10.26
C ALA A 143 -18.44 12.92 9.31
N ARG A 144 -17.61 11.85 9.44
CA ARG A 144 -17.79 10.62 8.66
C ARG A 144 -19.03 9.83 9.04
N GLU A 145 -19.34 9.76 10.33
CA GLU A 145 -20.56 9.10 10.82
C GLU A 145 -21.81 9.83 10.37
N GLU A 146 -21.80 11.17 10.42
CA GLU A 146 -22.91 11.98 9.91
C GLU A 146 -23.10 11.80 8.40
N ALA A 147 -22.01 11.83 7.62
CA ALA A 147 -22.06 11.60 6.19
C ALA A 147 -22.58 10.18 5.86
N LYS A 148 -22.20 9.17 6.65
CA LYS A 148 -22.70 7.81 6.49
C LYS A 148 -24.20 7.72 6.79
N LYS A 149 -24.68 8.33 7.87
CA LYS A 149 -26.12 8.39 8.20
C LYS A 149 -26.93 9.11 7.12
N GLN A 150 -26.39 10.17 6.53
CA GLN A 150 -27.04 10.88 5.42
C GLN A 150 -27.10 10.06 4.13
N SER A 151 -26.09 9.27 3.84
CA SER A 151 -26.07 8.37 2.68
C SER A 151 -27.02 7.17 2.86
N GLU A 152 -27.21 6.69 4.09
CA GLU A 152 -28.15 5.61 4.42
C GLU A 152 -29.62 6.08 4.44
N ALA A 153 -29.86 7.39 4.67
CA ALA A 153 -31.20 7.99 4.68
C ALA A 153 -31.70 8.45 3.30
N GLY A 154 -30.83 8.54 2.31
CA GLY A 154 -31.16 8.91 0.93
C GLY A 154 -31.29 7.68 0.06
N ASN A 155 -32.48 7.44 -0.49
CA ASN A 155 -32.83 6.31 -1.38
C ASN A 155 -31.74 5.93 -2.39
N GLY A 156 -31.36 4.68 -2.35
CA GLY A 156 -31.02 3.74 -3.40
C GLY A 156 -30.40 4.28 -4.70
N ASP A 157 -29.09 4.64 -4.63
CA ASP A 157 -28.22 4.41 -5.77
C ASP A 157 -26.97 3.70 -5.25
N GLU A 158 -26.75 2.48 -5.71
CA GLU A 158 -25.61 1.64 -5.38
C GLU A 158 -24.31 2.34 -5.81
N MET A 159 -23.73 3.08 -4.90
CA MET A 159 -22.38 3.61 -5.08
C MET A 159 -21.43 2.83 -4.19
N ALA A 160 -20.57 2.07 -4.85
CA ALA A 160 -19.53 1.23 -4.27
C ALA A 160 -18.83 1.87 -3.04
N GLU A 161 -18.84 1.14 -1.93
CA GLU A 161 -18.00 1.40 -0.76
C GLU A 161 -16.56 1.65 -1.19
N GLY A 162 -16.01 2.80 -0.82
CA GLY A 162 -14.58 3.03 -0.89
C GLY A 162 -14.07 4.03 -1.91
N THR A 163 -14.90 4.73 -2.65
CA THR A 163 -14.40 5.83 -3.51
C THR A 163 -14.22 7.11 -2.69
N PHE A 164 -13.00 7.36 -2.28
CA PHE A 164 -12.56 8.69 -1.86
C PHE A 164 -12.72 9.62 -3.06
N ARG A 165 -13.80 10.42 -3.10
CA ARG A 165 -13.93 11.47 -4.11
C ARG A 165 -12.88 12.53 -3.78
N SER A 166 -11.76 12.50 -4.50
CA SER A 166 -10.87 13.65 -4.56
C SER A 166 -11.68 14.86 -5.05
N ARG A 167 -11.37 16.05 -4.52
CA ARG A 167 -11.95 17.28 -5.08
C ARG A 167 -11.74 17.27 -6.60
N PRO A 168 -12.72 17.73 -7.39
CA PRO A 168 -12.53 17.86 -8.82
C PRO A 168 -11.23 18.59 -9.11
N PHE A 169 -10.45 18.08 -10.06
CA PHE A 169 -9.16 18.67 -10.42
C PHE A 169 -9.31 20.13 -10.88
N PHE A 170 -10.46 20.46 -11.46
CA PHE A 170 -10.83 21.81 -11.85
C PHE A 170 -11.96 22.32 -10.96
N ALA A 171 -11.88 23.59 -10.55
CA ALA A 171 -12.89 24.22 -9.72
C ALA A 171 -14.26 24.34 -10.44
N ASP A 172 -14.22 24.57 -11.76
CA ASP A 172 -15.38 24.70 -12.64
C ASP A 172 -15.01 24.33 -14.08
N GLN A 173 -16.01 24.39 -14.96
CA GLN A 173 -15.87 24.07 -16.38
C GLN A 173 -15.02 25.11 -17.14
N ALA A 174 -14.97 26.35 -16.68
CA ALA A 174 -14.16 27.41 -17.26
C ALA A 174 -12.66 27.11 -17.02
N ALA A 175 -12.28 26.73 -15.81
CA ALA A 175 -10.92 26.32 -15.46
C ALA A 175 -10.45 25.09 -16.28
N GLN A 176 -11.35 24.14 -16.52
CA GLN A 176 -11.06 22.98 -17.38
C GLN A 176 -10.81 23.40 -18.84
N THR A 177 -11.64 24.30 -19.37
CA THR A 177 -11.51 24.79 -20.74
C THR A 177 -10.23 25.59 -20.93
N GLU A 178 -9.91 26.49 -20.01
CA GLU A 178 -8.66 27.25 -20.02
C GLU A 178 -7.42 26.32 -19.97
N PHE A 179 -7.45 25.29 -19.15
CA PHE A 179 -6.38 24.29 -19.10
C PHE A 179 -6.22 23.56 -20.43
N GLN A 180 -7.34 23.12 -21.05
CA GLN A 180 -7.32 22.45 -22.33
C GLN A 180 -6.80 23.35 -23.47
N GLU A 181 -7.20 24.62 -23.52
CA GLU A 181 -6.72 25.57 -24.50
C GLU A 181 -5.22 25.85 -24.36
N ARG A 182 -4.75 26.03 -23.13
CA ARG A 182 -3.32 26.23 -22.80
C ARG A 182 -2.45 25.07 -23.27
N HIS A 183 -2.94 23.82 -23.14
CA HIS A 183 -2.21 22.62 -23.53
C HIS A 183 -2.36 22.28 -25.02
N ARG A 184 -3.47 22.66 -25.65
CA ARG A 184 -3.69 22.47 -27.09
C ARG A 184 -2.70 23.29 -27.93
N LYS A 185 -2.30 24.48 -27.46
CA LYS A 185 -1.29 25.33 -28.12
C LYS A 185 0.14 24.79 -28.03
N LYS A 186 0.43 23.85 -27.16
CA LYS A 186 1.77 23.27 -26.93
C LYS A 186 2.08 21.97 -27.68
N LYS A 187 1.21 21.48 -28.56
CA LYS A 187 1.56 20.38 -29.47
C LYS A 187 2.47 20.89 -30.60
N LYS A 188 3.71 21.23 -30.29
CA LYS A 188 4.78 21.24 -31.28
C LYS A 188 5.01 19.79 -31.74
N LYS A 189 4.83 19.54 -33.04
CA LYS A 189 5.25 18.27 -33.65
C LYS A 189 6.73 18.03 -33.30
N THR A 190 6.99 17.02 -32.50
CA THR A 190 8.36 16.49 -32.34
C THR A 190 8.64 15.71 -33.62
N VAL A 191 9.39 16.32 -34.53
CA VAL A 191 9.92 15.62 -35.69
C VAL A 191 11.11 14.81 -35.18
N TYR A 192 10.97 13.51 -35.15
CA TYR A 192 12.12 12.62 -34.92
C TYR A 192 12.97 12.63 -36.18
N PRO A 193 14.29 12.87 -36.09
CA PRO A 193 15.16 12.72 -37.24
C PRO A 193 15.13 11.26 -37.70
N GLN A 194 14.81 11.04 -38.97
CA GLN A 194 14.94 9.72 -39.56
C GLN A 194 16.44 9.41 -39.62
N SER A 195 16.86 8.32 -38.96
CA SER A 195 18.20 7.75 -39.08
C SER A 195 18.37 7.28 -40.50
N GLY A 196 19.31 7.90 -41.22
CA GLY A 196 19.86 7.41 -42.47
C GLY A 196 20.79 6.23 -42.25
#